data_13ee33b1393924958fa553464ef65961
#
_entry.id   13ee33b1393924958fa553464ef65961
#
_cell.length_a   1.000
_cell.length_b   1.000
_cell.length_c   1.000
_cell.angle_alpha   90.00
_cell.angle_beta   90.00
_cell.angle_gamma   90.00
#
_symmetry.space_group_name_H-M   'P 1'
#
loop_
_entity.id
_entity.type
_entity.pdbx_description
1 polymer ?
#
loop_
_entity_poly.entity_id
_entity_poly.type
_entity_poly.pdbx_seq_one_letter_code
_entity_poly.pdbx_strand_id
1 'polypeptide(L)'
;MFPFVQKDENSVKYFSKSDIKWVKWIEWLRISGMPIEQIKHYIKLCSLGIKTAKERQEMLKQTKKKLQNQIKTLKESEKVLSKKIKIYEEMLANEVDGFNPESKDYQPCDKLYKFKG
;
A
#
# COMPACT_ATOMS: atom_id res chain seq x y z
N MET A 1 -19.83 0.07 -15.06
CA MET A 1 -18.48 0.14 -14.50
C MET A 1 -17.52 -0.88 -15.10
N PHE A 2 -17.89 -2.12 -15.17
CA PHE A 2 -17.05 -3.12 -15.83
C PHE A 2 -17.41 -3.19 -17.33
N PRO A 3 -16.43 -2.93 -18.22
CA PRO A 3 -16.74 -2.83 -19.64
C PRO A 3 -17.14 -4.16 -20.30
N PHE A 4 -16.88 -5.28 -19.62
CA PHE A 4 -17.15 -6.60 -20.16
C PHE A 4 -18.28 -7.33 -19.45
N VAL A 5 -18.97 -6.68 -18.52
CA VAL A 5 -20.10 -7.28 -17.84
C VAL A 5 -21.31 -7.27 -18.77
N GLN A 6 -21.88 -8.44 -19.01
CA GLN A 6 -23.08 -8.57 -19.80
C GLN A 6 -24.29 -8.63 -18.87
N LYS A 7 -25.33 -7.93 -19.24
CA LYS A 7 -26.62 -8.00 -18.55
C LYS A 7 -27.55 -8.85 -19.39
N ASP A 8 -28.27 -9.76 -18.75
CA ASP A 8 -29.30 -10.48 -19.46
C ASP A 8 -30.59 -9.65 -19.53
N GLU A 9 -31.60 -10.20 -20.25
CA GLU A 9 -32.86 -9.50 -20.46
C GLU A 9 -33.66 -9.28 -19.17
N ASN A 10 -33.36 -10.04 -18.13
CA ASN A 10 -34.04 -9.94 -16.83
C ASN A 10 -33.27 -9.05 -15.84
N SER A 11 -32.31 -8.31 -16.32
CA SER A 11 -31.45 -7.46 -15.52
C SER A 11 -30.59 -8.21 -14.48
N VAL A 12 -30.47 -9.52 -14.65
CA VAL A 12 -29.56 -10.32 -13.81
C VAL A 12 -28.15 -10.18 -14.38
N LYS A 13 -27.21 -9.86 -13.51
CA LYS A 13 -25.83 -9.75 -13.92
C LYS A 13 -25.12 -11.09 -13.77
N TYR A 14 -24.55 -11.55 -14.84
CA TYR A 14 -23.71 -12.74 -14.84
C TYR A 14 -22.25 -12.32 -14.97
N PHE A 15 -21.41 -12.94 -14.16
CA PHE A 15 -19.97 -12.73 -14.25
C PHE A 15 -19.36 -13.94 -14.94
N SER A 16 -18.79 -13.73 -16.11
CA SER A 16 -18.01 -14.74 -16.81
C SER A 16 -16.66 -14.91 -16.07
N LYS A 17 -15.90 -15.95 -16.46
CA LYS A 17 -14.55 -16.12 -15.95
C LYS A 17 -13.67 -14.90 -16.23
N SER A 18 -13.86 -14.27 -17.39
CA SER A 18 -13.14 -13.04 -17.75
C SER A 18 -13.49 -11.89 -16.80
N ASP A 19 -14.76 -11.76 -16.44
CA ASP A 19 -15.20 -10.70 -15.54
C ASP A 19 -14.63 -10.90 -14.14
N ILE A 20 -14.55 -12.15 -13.67
CA ILE A 20 -13.94 -12.46 -12.39
C ILE A 20 -12.47 -12.06 -12.37
N LYS A 21 -11.73 -12.33 -13.45
CA LYS A 21 -10.34 -11.90 -13.58
C LYS A 21 -10.21 -10.38 -13.55
N TRP A 22 -11.16 -9.68 -14.18
CA TRP A 22 -11.19 -8.22 -14.16
C TRP A 22 -11.40 -7.68 -12.77
N VAL A 23 -12.33 -8.24 -12.01
CA VAL A 23 -12.60 -7.83 -10.62
C VAL A 23 -11.34 -8.01 -9.78
N LYS A 24 -10.67 -9.15 -9.90
CA LYS A 24 -9.44 -9.41 -9.17
C LYS A 24 -8.33 -8.44 -9.56
N TRP A 25 -8.20 -8.14 -10.84
CA TRP A 25 -7.19 -7.20 -11.32
C TRP A 25 -7.43 -5.79 -10.77
N ILE A 26 -8.67 -5.34 -10.80
CA ILE A 26 -9.04 -4.03 -10.26
C ILE A 26 -8.76 -3.96 -8.76
N GLU A 27 -9.03 -5.04 -8.04
CA GLU A 27 -8.72 -5.13 -6.62
C GLU A 27 -7.22 -4.96 -6.37
N TRP A 28 -6.37 -5.61 -7.18
CA TRP A 28 -4.93 -5.43 -7.08
C TRP A 28 -4.50 -4.00 -7.35
N LEU A 29 -5.13 -3.32 -8.28
CA LEU A 29 -4.85 -1.91 -8.55
C LEU A 29 -5.20 -1.05 -7.34
N ARG A 30 -6.31 -1.33 -6.69
CA ARG A 30 -6.72 -0.62 -5.47
C ARG A 30 -5.74 -0.87 -4.32
N ILE A 31 -5.36 -2.12 -4.12
CA ILE A 31 -4.40 -2.50 -3.09
C ILE A 31 -3.07 -1.81 -3.31
N SER A 32 -2.66 -1.68 -4.57
CA SER A 32 -1.42 -1.01 -4.93
C SER A 32 -1.45 0.50 -4.75
N GLY A 33 -2.62 1.06 -4.44
CA GLY A 33 -2.75 2.48 -4.16
C GLY A 33 -3.19 3.33 -5.34
N MET A 34 -3.66 2.72 -6.43
CA MET A 34 -4.19 3.49 -7.54
C MET A 34 -5.52 4.13 -7.15
N PRO A 35 -5.66 5.47 -7.26
CA PRO A 35 -6.93 6.14 -6.94
C PRO A 35 -8.06 5.68 -7.83
N ILE A 36 -9.29 5.70 -7.30
CA ILE A 36 -10.47 5.23 -8.03
C ILE A 36 -10.64 5.93 -9.39
N GLU A 37 -10.35 7.22 -9.44
CA GLU A 37 -10.47 7.97 -10.70
C GLU A 37 -9.48 7.48 -11.75
N GLN A 38 -8.27 7.12 -11.33
CA GLN A 38 -7.28 6.55 -12.24
C GLN A 38 -7.68 5.13 -12.67
N ILE A 39 -8.28 4.36 -11.78
CA ILE A 39 -8.78 3.03 -12.13
C ILE A 39 -9.85 3.13 -13.20
N LYS A 40 -10.78 4.07 -13.05
CA LYS A 40 -11.82 4.31 -14.06
C LYS A 40 -11.20 4.69 -15.40
N HIS A 41 -10.21 5.55 -15.39
CA HIS A 41 -9.51 5.97 -16.60
C HIS A 41 -8.79 4.78 -17.24
N TYR A 42 -8.13 3.96 -16.44
CA TYR A 42 -7.46 2.75 -16.91
C TYR A 42 -8.45 1.81 -17.62
N ILE A 43 -9.61 1.58 -17.00
CA ILE A 43 -10.65 0.72 -17.59
C ILE A 43 -11.11 1.30 -18.92
N LYS A 44 -11.32 2.60 -18.99
CA LYS A 44 -11.71 3.27 -20.22
C LYS A 44 -10.66 3.08 -21.32
N LEU A 45 -9.40 3.23 -20.97
CA LEU A 45 -8.31 3.01 -21.92
C LEU A 45 -8.29 1.57 -22.45
N CYS A 46 -8.55 0.60 -21.55
CA CYS A 46 -8.64 -0.81 -21.97
C CYS A 46 -9.69 -1.01 -23.03
N SER A 47 -10.83 -0.33 -22.93
CA SER A 47 -11.92 -0.44 -23.91
C SER A 47 -11.57 0.15 -25.28
N LEU A 48 -10.56 1.00 -25.34
CA LEU A 48 -10.09 1.63 -26.59
C LEU A 48 -9.06 0.78 -27.33
N GLY A 49 -8.63 -0.33 -26.74
CA GLY A 49 -7.79 -1.31 -27.41
C GLY A 49 -6.30 -1.04 -27.39
N ILE A 50 -5.58 -1.71 -28.27
CA ILE A 50 -4.11 -1.77 -28.28
C ILE A 50 -3.44 -0.40 -28.41
N LYS A 51 -4.10 0.55 -29.04
CA LYS A 51 -3.52 1.90 -29.21
C LYS A 51 -3.27 2.61 -27.90
N THR A 52 -3.90 2.18 -26.80
CA THR A 52 -3.72 2.76 -25.46
C THR A 52 -2.77 1.95 -24.59
N ALA A 53 -2.22 0.85 -25.11
CA ALA A 53 -1.42 -0.07 -24.30
C ALA A 53 -0.20 0.63 -23.66
N LYS A 54 0.44 1.52 -24.40
CA LYS A 54 1.60 2.25 -23.89
C LYS A 54 1.22 3.16 -22.73
N GLU A 55 0.12 3.89 -22.86
CA GLU A 55 -0.38 4.78 -21.80
C GLU A 55 -0.75 3.97 -20.56
N ARG A 56 -1.42 2.83 -20.77
CA ARG A 56 -1.78 1.93 -19.66
C ARG A 56 -0.53 1.41 -18.96
N GLN A 57 0.49 1.05 -19.73
CA GLN A 57 1.77 0.59 -19.17
C GLN A 57 2.40 1.67 -18.29
N GLU A 58 2.38 2.91 -18.74
CA GLU A 58 2.94 4.02 -17.96
C GLU A 58 2.19 4.23 -16.64
N MET A 59 0.87 4.09 -16.67
CA MET A 59 0.08 4.16 -15.45
C MET A 59 0.50 3.08 -14.44
N LEU A 60 0.71 1.87 -14.93
CA LEU A 60 1.13 0.76 -14.08
C LEU A 60 2.55 0.96 -13.55
N LYS A 61 3.44 1.49 -14.36
CA LYS A 61 4.81 1.79 -13.93
C LYS A 61 4.84 2.83 -12.83
N GLN A 62 4.04 3.88 -12.96
CA GLN A 62 3.95 4.92 -11.92
C GLN A 62 3.36 4.38 -10.63
N THR A 63 2.33 3.54 -10.73
CA THR A 63 1.73 2.90 -9.57
C THR A 63 2.74 2.00 -8.86
N LYS A 64 3.48 1.23 -9.63
CA LYS A 64 4.54 0.35 -9.08
C LYS A 64 5.62 1.16 -8.36
N LYS A 65 6.02 2.28 -8.94
CA LYS A 65 7.04 3.15 -8.35
C LYS A 65 6.58 3.69 -6.99
N LYS A 66 5.34 4.16 -6.91
CA LYS A 66 4.77 4.63 -5.64
C LYS A 66 4.71 3.51 -4.62
N LEU A 67 4.32 2.32 -5.06
CA LEU A 67 4.26 1.15 -4.19
C LEU A 67 5.64 0.79 -3.65
N GLN A 68 6.66 0.82 -4.49
CA GLN A 68 8.04 0.56 -4.07
C GLN A 68 8.50 1.56 -3.02
N ASN A 69 8.13 2.83 -3.17
CA ASN A 69 8.46 3.85 -2.17
C ASN A 69 7.74 3.59 -0.85
N GLN A 70 6.49 3.14 -0.89
CA GLN A 70 5.74 2.76 0.31
C GLN A 70 6.36 1.56 1.01
N ILE A 71 6.79 0.56 0.25
CA ILE A 71 7.48 -0.61 0.78
C ILE A 71 8.75 -0.18 1.50
N LYS A 72 9.52 0.71 0.90
CA LYS A 72 10.75 1.22 1.49
C LYS A 72 10.47 1.91 2.82
N THR A 73 9.47 2.78 2.84
CA THR A 73 9.08 3.50 4.06
C THR A 73 8.61 2.53 5.14
N LEU A 74 7.82 1.52 4.77
CA LEU A 74 7.34 0.53 5.72
C LEU A 74 8.49 -0.31 6.29
N LYS A 75 9.47 -0.66 5.48
CA LYS A 75 10.66 -1.38 5.95
C LYS A 75 11.48 -0.53 6.92
N GLU A 76 11.58 0.76 6.66
CA GLU A 76 12.25 1.68 7.58
C GLU A 76 11.50 1.77 8.91
N SER A 77 10.18 1.84 8.86
CA SER A 77 9.34 1.84 10.06
C SER A 77 9.53 0.55 10.86
N GLU A 78 9.60 -0.57 10.18
CA GLU A 78 9.84 -1.86 10.83
C GLU A 78 11.17 -1.87 11.57
N LYS A 79 12.22 -1.32 10.96
CA LYS A 79 13.54 -1.22 11.60
C LYS A 79 13.48 -0.34 12.83
N VAL A 80 12.79 0.78 12.78
CA VAL A 80 12.63 1.68 13.93
C VAL A 80 11.92 0.96 15.07
N LEU A 81 10.84 0.25 14.75
CA LEU A 81 10.10 -0.51 15.76
C LEU A 81 10.96 -1.61 16.37
N SER A 82 11.75 -2.30 15.56
CA SER A 82 12.64 -3.37 16.03
C SER A 82 13.69 -2.81 17.01
N LYS A 83 14.25 -1.66 16.71
CA LYS A 83 15.20 -1.00 17.61
C LYS A 83 14.54 -0.63 18.94
N LYS A 84 13.33 -0.09 18.88
CA LYS A 84 12.58 0.29 20.07
C LYS A 84 12.27 -0.93 20.93
N ILE A 85 11.85 -2.00 20.33
CA ILE A 85 11.57 -3.26 21.02
C ILE A 85 12.82 -3.75 21.75
N LYS A 86 13.96 -3.68 21.08
CA LYS A 86 15.23 -4.09 21.68
C LYS A 86 15.60 -3.23 22.88
N ILE A 87 15.37 -1.93 22.78
CA ILE A 87 15.61 -1.01 23.90
C ILE A 87 14.72 -1.39 25.08
N TYR A 88 13.44 -1.69 24.82
CA TYR A 88 12.54 -2.13 25.89
C TYR A 88 12.97 -3.45 26.51
N GLU A 89 13.49 -4.37 25.72
CA GLU A 89 14.02 -5.63 26.23
C GLU A 89 15.17 -5.37 27.24
N GLU A 90 16.06 -4.44 26.90
CA GLU A 90 17.14 -4.05 27.78
C GLU A 90 16.63 -3.35 29.03
N MET A 91 15.64 -2.47 28.88
CA MET A 91 15.01 -1.80 30.01
C MET A 91 14.38 -2.79 30.98
N LEU A 92 13.67 -3.77 30.46
CA LEU A 92 13.03 -4.81 31.27
C LEU A 92 14.07 -5.68 31.98
N ALA A 93 15.16 -6.00 31.28
CA ALA A 93 16.23 -6.80 31.87
C ALA A 93 16.96 -6.06 33.00
N ASN A 94 17.09 -4.75 32.88
CA ASN A 94 17.83 -3.90 33.83
C ASN A 94 16.91 -3.15 34.80
N GLU A 95 15.60 -3.30 34.65
CA GLU A 95 14.58 -2.60 35.43
C GLU A 95 14.74 -1.07 35.37
N VAL A 96 15.11 -0.57 34.18
CA VAL A 96 15.35 0.85 33.91
C VAL A 96 14.34 1.32 32.86
N ASP A 97 13.66 2.43 33.12
CA ASP A 97 12.73 3.02 32.16
C ASP A 97 13.26 4.36 31.64
N GLY A 98 13.92 4.31 30.49
CA GLY A 98 14.49 5.49 29.87
C GLY A 98 13.49 6.35 29.10
N PHE A 99 12.22 5.90 28.98
CA PHE A 99 11.21 6.61 28.20
C PHE A 99 10.14 7.29 29.04
N ASN A 100 10.16 7.07 30.36
CA ASN A 100 9.23 7.73 31.27
C ASN A 100 9.84 9.07 31.70
N PRO A 101 9.24 10.21 31.33
CA PRO A 101 9.80 11.52 31.72
C PRO A 101 9.94 11.74 33.20
N GLU A 102 9.20 11.00 34.02
CA GLU A 102 9.29 11.09 35.48
C GLU A 102 10.34 10.17 36.10
N SER A 103 10.92 9.29 35.28
CA SER A 103 11.92 8.34 35.73
C SER A 103 13.29 9.02 35.85
N LYS A 104 14.09 8.56 36.79
CA LYS A 104 15.49 9.00 36.92
C LYS A 104 16.30 8.63 35.68
N ASP A 105 15.88 7.60 34.99
CA ASP A 105 16.61 7.06 33.86
C ASP A 105 16.11 7.58 32.52
N TYR A 106 15.25 8.61 32.58
CA TYR A 106 14.68 9.18 31.36
C TYR A 106 15.76 9.71 30.43
N GLN A 107 15.66 9.31 29.16
CA GLN A 107 16.48 9.84 28.09
C GLN A 107 15.58 10.27 26.94
N PRO A 108 15.80 11.46 26.37
CA PRO A 108 15.02 11.90 25.23
C PRO A 108 15.15 10.93 24.05
N CYS A 109 14.06 10.75 23.32
CA CYS A 109 14.03 9.82 22.19
C CYS A 109 15.13 10.11 21.16
N ASP A 110 15.45 11.37 20.93
CA ASP A 110 16.47 11.77 19.97
C ASP A 110 17.88 11.32 20.36
N LYS A 111 18.11 10.99 21.64
CA LYS A 111 19.38 10.43 22.10
C LYS A 111 19.41 8.92 21.98
N LEU A 112 18.24 8.27 22.00
CA LEU A 112 18.14 6.82 21.95
C LEU A 112 18.21 6.30 20.53
N TYR A 113 17.65 7.05 19.60
CA TYR A 113 17.80 6.79 18.18
C TYR A 113 17.44 8.06 17.41
N LYS A 114 17.96 8.17 16.21
CA LYS A 114 17.67 9.32 15.35
C LYS A 114 16.66 8.92 14.28
N PHE A 115 15.61 9.70 14.21
CA PHE A 115 14.73 9.65 13.07
C PHE A 115 15.30 10.53 11.96
N LYS A 116 15.37 9.98 10.78
CA LYS A 116 15.55 10.78 9.58
C LYS A 116 14.16 10.96 9.01
N GLY A 117 13.55 12.03 9.39
CA GLY A 117 12.19 12.35 8.96
C GLY A 117 12.14 12.79 7.54
#